data_92ac0a5283b7e45a72c46e0f5a714e21
#
_entry.id   92ac0a5283b7e45a72c46e0f5a714e21
#
_cell.length_a   1.000
_cell.length_b   1.000
_cell.length_c   1.000
_cell.angle_alpha   90.00
_cell.angle_beta   90.00
_cell.angle_gamma   90.00
#
_symmetry.space_group_name_H-M   'P 1'
#
loop_
_entity.id
_entity.type
_entity.pdbx_description
1 polymer ?
#
loop_
_entity_poly.entity_id
_entity_poly.type
_entity_poly.pdbx_seq_one_letter_code
_entity_poly.pdbx_strand_id
1 'polypeptide(L)'
;VTGHSCGGLTTLLFMSRYPDKAGGGISYMQACFGKLSSKYKVKKNGVEKAMAKFRKKNQGPHDLRQKMNDEIKNNLIAPILAFTHPKDKYEGLLSDWLEEIPGMKRIVISEDYKINGKSCKRKGDDWEEPVKKGHDMDVGLCFQYYNPVILNYIASRTK
;
A
#
# COMPACT_ATOMS: atom_id res chain seq x y z
N VAL A 1 6.65 -12.32 -6.08
CA VAL A 1 5.28 -11.93 -6.47
C VAL A 1 5.13 -10.43 -6.30
N THR A 2 4.40 -9.76 -7.18
CA THR A 2 4.17 -8.31 -7.10
C THR A 2 2.74 -7.96 -7.54
N GLY A 3 2.20 -6.87 -6.96
CA GLY A 3 0.90 -6.37 -7.35
C GLY A 3 0.62 -4.94 -6.88
N HIS A 4 -0.25 -4.26 -7.61
CA HIS A 4 -0.71 -2.91 -7.31
C HIS A 4 -2.21 -2.91 -6.98
N SER A 5 -2.65 -2.02 -6.11
CA SER A 5 -4.04 -1.85 -5.72
C SER A 5 -4.65 -3.16 -5.16
N CYS A 6 -5.70 -3.69 -5.76
CA CYS A 6 -6.25 -4.98 -5.36
C CYS A 6 -5.24 -6.13 -5.56
N GLY A 7 -4.39 -6.05 -6.60
CA GLY A 7 -3.26 -6.96 -6.79
C GLY A 7 -2.23 -6.87 -5.65
N GLY A 8 -2.01 -5.69 -5.08
CA GLY A 8 -1.17 -5.51 -3.89
C GLY A 8 -1.72 -6.26 -2.68
N LEU A 9 -3.02 -6.14 -2.40
CA LEU A 9 -3.66 -6.92 -1.34
C LEU A 9 -3.62 -8.43 -1.63
N THR A 10 -3.86 -8.82 -2.89
CA THR A 10 -3.76 -10.22 -3.31
C THR A 10 -2.34 -10.77 -3.14
N THR A 11 -1.31 -9.96 -3.40
CA THR A 11 0.09 -10.34 -3.12
C THR A 11 0.30 -10.67 -1.64
N LEU A 12 -0.21 -9.83 -0.73
CA LEU A 12 -0.11 -10.09 0.70
C LEU A 12 -0.84 -11.38 1.11
N LEU A 13 -2.05 -11.58 0.61
CA LEU A 13 -2.84 -12.80 0.85
C LEU A 13 -2.17 -14.04 0.27
N PHE A 14 -1.62 -13.95 -0.95
CA PHE A 14 -0.89 -15.06 -1.54
C PHE A 14 0.30 -15.46 -0.69
N MET A 15 1.10 -14.49 -0.25
CA MET A 15 2.28 -14.75 0.58
C MET A 15 1.92 -15.26 1.97
N SER A 16 0.76 -14.88 2.52
CA SER A 16 0.28 -15.40 3.81
C SER A 16 -0.21 -16.85 3.72
N ARG A 17 -0.77 -17.24 2.56
CA ARG A 17 -1.30 -18.60 2.32
C ARG A 17 -0.25 -19.58 1.80
N TYR A 18 0.70 -19.06 1.04
CA TYR A 18 1.67 -19.88 0.30
C TYR A 18 3.10 -19.33 0.46
N PRO A 19 3.61 -19.24 1.71
CA PRO A 19 4.91 -18.60 1.97
C PRO A 19 6.08 -19.29 1.25
N ASP A 20 5.96 -20.60 1.00
CA ASP A 20 7.01 -21.39 0.34
C ASP A 20 6.96 -21.35 -1.18
N LYS A 21 5.95 -20.70 -1.78
CA LYS A 21 5.77 -20.66 -3.25
C LYS A 21 6.49 -19.48 -3.91
N ALA A 22 6.98 -18.52 -3.13
CA ALA A 22 7.78 -17.41 -3.64
C ALA A 22 8.78 -16.93 -2.58
N GLY A 23 9.96 -16.52 -3.02
CA GLY A 23 11.02 -16.00 -2.13
C GLY A 23 10.71 -14.64 -1.49
N GLY A 24 9.63 -13.97 -1.87
CA GLY A 24 9.17 -12.71 -1.32
C GLY A 24 8.10 -12.03 -2.16
N GLY A 25 7.57 -10.94 -1.66
CA GLY A 25 6.53 -10.16 -2.35
C GLY A 25 6.76 -8.66 -2.33
N ILE A 26 6.25 -7.96 -3.35
CA ILE A 26 6.22 -6.51 -3.40
C ILE A 26 4.77 -6.07 -3.58
N SER A 27 4.26 -5.30 -2.62
CA SER A 27 2.90 -4.77 -2.63
C SER A 27 2.92 -3.26 -2.82
N TYR A 28 2.18 -2.77 -3.83
CA TYR A 28 2.05 -1.35 -4.10
C TYR A 28 0.63 -0.89 -3.79
N MET A 29 0.48 0.10 -2.89
CA MET A 29 -0.78 0.77 -2.56
C MET A 29 -1.96 -0.21 -2.42
N GLN A 30 -1.80 -1.26 -1.62
CA GLN A 30 -2.82 -2.32 -1.46
C GLN A 30 -4.19 -1.73 -1.14
N ALA A 31 -5.18 -2.03 -1.96
CA ALA A 31 -6.54 -1.54 -1.80
C ALA A 31 -7.52 -2.35 -2.63
N CYS A 32 -8.61 -2.83 -2.04
CA CYS A 32 -9.62 -3.62 -2.77
C CYS A 32 -11.07 -3.24 -2.41
N PHE A 33 -11.27 -2.36 -1.45
CA PHE A 33 -12.60 -2.03 -0.89
C PHE A 33 -13.09 -0.62 -1.26
N GLY A 34 -12.56 -0.08 -2.36
CA GLY A 34 -12.90 1.26 -2.86
C GLY A 34 -12.19 2.38 -2.10
N LYS A 35 -12.62 3.60 -2.35
CA LYS A 35 -11.95 4.83 -1.88
C LYS A 35 -12.22 5.12 -0.39
N LEU A 36 -11.83 4.21 0.51
CA LEU A 36 -12.16 4.27 1.93
C LEU A 36 -11.60 5.53 2.60
N SER A 37 -10.33 5.83 2.38
CA SER A 37 -9.64 6.98 3.00
C SER A 37 -10.33 8.30 2.69
N SER A 38 -10.69 8.55 1.43
CA SER A 38 -11.40 9.78 1.04
C SER A 38 -12.88 9.75 1.39
N LYS A 39 -13.58 8.64 1.11
CA LYS A 39 -15.03 8.51 1.33
C LYS A 39 -15.42 8.71 2.80
N TYR A 40 -14.61 8.18 3.72
CA TYR A 40 -14.87 8.28 5.17
C TYR A 40 -14.05 9.37 5.85
N LYS A 41 -13.31 10.20 5.05
CA LYS A 41 -12.54 11.35 5.52
C LYS A 41 -11.58 10.97 6.66
N VAL A 42 -10.78 9.93 6.47
CA VAL A 42 -9.88 9.37 7.49
C VAL A 42 -8.98 10.44 8.09
N LYS A 43 -8.37 11.30 7.28
CA LYS A 43 -7.52 12.40 7.77
C LYS A 43 -8.25 13.33 8.76
N LYS A 44 -9.56 13.57 8.55
CA LYS A 44 -10.37 14.46 9.42
C LYS A 44 -10.95 13.73 10.62
N ASN A 45 -11.40 12.50 10.44
CA ASN A 45 -12.18 11.76 11.43
C ASN A 45 -11.33 10.82 12.30
N GLY A 46 -10.09 10.51 11.88
CA GLY A 46 -9.31 9.40 12.42
C GLY A 46 -9.74 8.05 11.84
N VAL A 47 -8.85 7.05 11.99
CA VAL A 47 -9.03 5.69 11.46
C VAL A 47 -10.24 5.01 12.08
N GLU A 48 -10.31 4.99 13.40
CA GLU A 48 -11.37 4.31 14.15
C GLU A 48 -12.78 4.78 13.76
N LYS A 49 -13.02 6.09 13.80
CA LYS A 49 -14.32 6.67 13.42
C LYS A 49 -14.67 6.47 11.96
N ALA A 50 -13.67 6.49 11.06
CA ALA A 50 -13.87 6.21 9.65
C ALA A 50 -14.28 4.76 9.43
N MET A 51 -13.62 3.81 10.11
CA MET A 51 -13.93 2.39 10.01
C MET A 51 -15.29 2.04 10.62
N ALA A 52 -15.66 2.64 11.75
CA ALA A 52 -16.99 2.50 12.32
C ALA A 52 -18.10 2.96 11.36
N LYS A 53 -17.89 4.09 10.65
CA LYS A 53 -18.81 4.57 9.61
C LYS A 53 -18.84 3.62 8.39
N PHE A 54 -17.71 3.06 8.00
CA PHE A 54 -17.66 2.08 6.92
C PHE A 54 -18.45 0.84 7.29
N ARG A 55 -18.23 0.26 8.46
CA ARG A 55 -18.95 -0.90 8.98
C ARG A 55 -20.45 -0.66 8.98
N LYS A 56 -20.90 0.47 9.56
CA LYS A 56 -22.34 0.82 9.62
C LYS A 56 -23.00 0.86 8.25
N LYS A 57 -22.29 1.31 7.20
CA LYS A 57 -22.85 1.46 5.84
C LYS A 57 -22.65 0.26 4.95
N ASN A 58 -21.62 -0.55 5.18
CA ASN A 58 -21.20 -1.65 4.31
C ASN A 58 -20.61 -2.78 5.17
N GLN A 59 -21.42 -3.41 6.00
CA GLN A 59 -20.96 -4.41 6.96
C GLN A 59 -20.23 -5.57 6.28
N GLY A 60 -20.82 -6.20 5.25
CA GLY A 60 -20.20 -7.33 4.55
C GLY A 60 -18.79 -7.01 4.01
N PRO A 61 -18.62 -5.95 3.20
CA PRO A 61 -17.30 -5.50 2.74
C PRO A 61 -16.34 -5.13 3.88
N HIS A 62 -16.83 -4.53 4.96
CA HIS A 62 -16.01 -4.23 6.14
C HIS A 62 -15.49 -5.51 6.78
N ASP A 63 -16.37 -6.48 7.03
CA ASP A 63 -16.02 -7.71 7.73
C ASP A 63 -15.10 -8.59 6.87
N LEU A 64 -15.31 -8.59 5.54
CA LEU A 64 -14.40 -9.25 4.61
C LEU A 64 -12.99 -8.61 4.65
N ARG A 65 -12.91 -7.27 4.61
CA ARG A 65 -11.63 -6.56 4.72
C ARG A 65 -10.92 -6.91 6.04
N GLN A 66 -11.66 -6.90 7.14
CA GLN A 66 -11.10 -7.22 8.45
C GLN A 66 -10.57 -8.66 8.46
N LYS A 67 -11.34 -9.62 7.99
CA LYS A 67 -10.92 -11.02 7.87
C LYS A 67 -9.64 -11.18 7.04
N MET A 68 -9.54 -10.48 5.91
CA MET A 68 -8.33 -10.54 5.06
C MET A 68 -7.11 -9.93 5.78
N ASN A 69 -7.28 -8.80 6.44
CA ASN A 69 -6.20 -8.17 7.18
C ASN A 69 -5.74 -9.04 8.36
N ASP A 70 -6.66 -9.64 9.10
CA ASP A 70 -6.34 -10.53 10.21
C ASP A 70 -5.63 -11.80 9.71
N GLU A 71 -6.05 -12.36 8.59
CA GLU A 71 -5.38 -13.49 7.94
C GLU A 71 -3.92 -13.14 7.57
N ILE A 72 -3.71 -11.97 6.96
CA ILE A 72 -2.37 -11.49 6.61
C ILE A 72 -1.52 -11.28 7.86
N LYS A 73 -2.06 -10.59 8.88
CA LYS A 73 -1.33 -10.33 10.14
C LYS A 73 -0.88 -11.59 10.84
N ASN A 74 -1.74 -12.60 10.86
CA ASN A 74 -1.49 -13.83 11.61
C ASN A 74 -0.61 -14.84 10.87
N ASN A 75 -0.63 -14.84 9.54
CA ASN A 75 -0.03 -15.89 8.74
C ASN A 75 1.13 -15.43 7.85
N LEU A 76 1.32 -14.12 7.69
CA LEU A 76 2.39 -13.61 6.83
C LEU A 76 3.73 -13.67 7.55
N ILE A 77 4.55 -14.64 7.19
CA ILE A 77 5.90 -14.85 7.71
C ILE A 77 6.98 -14.60 6.66
N ALA A 78 6.59 -14.54 5.39
CA ALA A 78 7.52 -14.31 4.28
C ALA A 78 7.90 -12.84 4.17
N PRO A 79 9.12 -12.52 3.70
CA PRO A 79 9.53 -11.13 3.53
C PRO A 79 8.70 -10.40 2.48
N ILE A 80 8.24 -9.21 2.85
CA ILE A 80 7.46 -8.32 1.99
C ILE A 80 8.07 -6.92 1.98
N LEU A 81 8.10 -6.32 0.79
CA LEU A 81 8.31 -4.89 0.60
C LEU A 81 6.98 -4.25 0.24
N ALA A 82 6.44 -3.40 1.12
CA ALA A 82 5.16 -2.72 0.90
C ALA A 82 5.35 -1.22 0.72
N PHE A 83 4.80 -0.68 -0.36
CA PHE A 83 4.74 0.76 -0.60
C PHE A 83 3.36 1.31 -0.29
N THR A 84 3.29 2.37 0.49
CA THR A 84 2.04 3.06 0.85
C THR A 84 2.20 4.56 0.69
N HIS A 85 1.10 5.26 0.46
CA HIS A 85 1.10 6.72 0.36
C HIS A 85 0.00 7.32 1.25
N PRO A 86 0.32 8.26 2.16
CA PRO A 86 -0.66 8.80 3.12
C PRO A 86 -1.80 9.58 2.46
N LYS A 87 -1.60 10.09 1.24
CA LYS A 87 -2.64 10.77 0.45
C LYS A 87 -3.43 9.83 -0.47
N ASP A 88 -3.15 8.51 -0.43
CA ASP A 88 -3.93 7.56 -1.20
C ASP A 88 -5.39 7.62 -0.77
N LYS A 89 -6.27 7.88 -1.75
CA LYS A 89 -7.71 8.01 -1.52
C LYS A 89 -8.41 6.70 -1.17
N TYR A 90 -7.76 5.56 -1.48
CA TYR A 90 -8.32 4.22 -1.19
C TYR A 90 -8.02 3.82 0.25
N GLU A 91 -6.80 3.45 0.56
CA GLU A 91 -6.43 3.02 1.90
C GLU A 91 -5.69 4.11 2.70
N GLY A 92 -4.74 4.85 2.11
CA GLY A 92 -4.04 5.95 2.77
C GLY A 92 -3.55 5.59 4.17
N LEU A 93 -3.96 6.35 5.16
CA LEU A 93 -3.65 6.12 6.58
C LEU A 93 -4.24 4.84 7.17
N LEU A 94 -5.18 4.18 6.44
CA LEU A 94 -5.72 2.87 6.86
C LEU A 94 -4.73 1.72 6.64
N SER A 95 -3.55 1.97 6.08
CA SER A 95 -2.50 0.97 5.85
C SER A 95 -1.49 0.85 6.99
N ASP A 96 -1.66 1.60 8.08
CA ASP A 96 -0.68 1.64 9.18
C ASP A 96 -0.54 0.29 9.90
N TRP A 97 -1.59 -0.55 9.88
CA TRP A 97 -1.55 -1.92 10.41
C TRP A 97 -0.47 -2.83 9.76
N LEU A 98 0.05 -2.46 8.59
CA LEU A 98 1.13 -3.20 7.95
C LEU A 98 2.43 -3.17 8.78
N GLU A 99 2.63 -2.15 9.60
CA GLU A 99 3.81 -2.03 10.46
C GLU A 99 3.82 -3.06 11.60
N GLU A 100 2.66 -3.64 11.91
CA GLU A 100 2.51 -4.65 12.95
C GLU A 100 2.90 -6.07 12.47
N ILE A 101 3.19 -6.23 11.16
CA ILE A 101 3.49 -7.56 10.57
C ILE A 101 4.99 -7.85 10.64
N PRO A 102 5.40 -8.92 11.32
CA PRO A 102 6.80 -9.33 11.38
C PRO A 102 7.37 -9.58 9.97
N GLY A 103 8.58 -9.08 9.70
CA GLY A 103 9.25 -9.27 8.40
C GLY A 103 8.75 -8.37 7.27
N MET A 104 7.72 -7.55 7.49
CA MET A 104 7.29 -6.55 6.53
C MET A 104 8.21 -5.33 6.55
N LYS A 105 8.70 -4.93 5.38
CA LYS A 105 9.35 -3.65 5.19
C LYS A 105 8.38 -2.68 4.51
N ARG A 106 7.73 -1.83 5.29
CA ARG A 106 6.87 -0.77 4.76
C ARG A 106 7.68 0.45 4.39
N ILE A 107 7.41 1.01 3.23
CA ILE A 107 7.91 2.30 2.77
C ILE A 107 6.73 3.23 2.58
N VAL A 108 6.68 4.27 3.39
CA VAL A 108 5.73 5.37 3.21
C VAL A 108 6.32 6.33 2.18
N ILE A 109 5.70 6.45 1.03
CA ILE A 109 6.18 7.27 -0.07
C ILE A 109 6.10 8.74 0.33
N SER A 110 7.23 9.44 0.17
CA SER A 110 7.33 10.90 0.31
C SER A 110 7.36 11.55 -1.07
N GLU A 111 6.86 12.77 -1.14
CA GLU A 111 6.98 13.65 -2.32
C GLU A 111 8.07 14.72 -2.14
N ASP A 112 8.78 14.71 -1.00
CA ASP A 112 9.75 15.74 -0.62
C ASP A 112 11.16 15.48 -1.18
N TYR A 113 11.23 15.09 -2.46
CA TYR A 113 12.49 14.88 -3.17
C TYR A 113 12.40 15.36 -4.62
N LYS A 114 13.52 15.33 -5.34
CA LYS A 114 13.63 15.73 -6.73
C LYS A 114 14.17 14.59 -7.59
N ILE A 115 13.62 14.48 -8.80
CA ILE A 115 14.15 13.62 -9.86
C ILE A 115 14.50 14.51 -11.07
N ASN A 116 15.75 14.42 -11.54
CA ASN A 116 16.23 15.22 -12.67
C ASN A 116 15.95 16.74 -12.49
N GLY A 117 16.14 17.24 -11.27
CA GLY A 117 15.90 18.65 -10.92
C GLY A 117 14.43 19.03 -10.71
N LYS A 118 13.47 18.18 -11.05
CA LYS A 118 12.04 18.40 -10.86
C LYS A 118 11.59 17.91 -9.49
N SER A 119 10.81 18.73 -8.79
CA SER A 119 10.22 18.36 -7.49
C SER A 119 9.14 17.30 -7.69
N CYS A 120 9.18 16.25 -6.89
CA CYS A 120 8.12 15.24 -6.79
C CYS A 120 6.96 15.70 -5.91
N LYS A 121 7.07 16.86 -5.28
CA LYS A 121 5.98 17.53 -4.61
C LYS A 121 5.00 18.09 -5.63
N ARG A 122 3.76 17.68 -5.54
CA ARG A 122 2.73 17.95 -6.51
C ARG A 122 2.35 19.40 -6.67
N LYS A 123 2.42 19.88 -7.92
CA LYS A 123 1.93 21.20 -8.34
C LYS A 123 1.10 21.17 -9.63
N GLY A 124 0.65 20.02 -10.09
CA GLY A 124 -0.29 19.95 -11.21
C GLY A 124 0.30 19.73 -12.59
N ASP A 125 1.52 19.24 -12.70
CA ASP A 125 2.07 18.80 -13.98
C ASP A 125 1.37 17.52 -14.46
N ASP A 126 1.17 17.35 -15.76
CA ASP A 126 0.40 16.24 -16.33
C ASP A 126 0.98 14.86 -15.99
N TRP A 127 2.30 14.72 -15.96
CA TRP A 127 2.95 13.47 -15.59
C TRP A 127 2.85 13.14 -14.08
N GLU A 128 2.46 14.13 -13.26
CA GLU A 128 2.21 13.94 -11.83
C GLU A 128 0.75 13.57 -11.54
N GLU A 129 -0.12 13.55 -12.55
CA GLU A 129 -1.54 13.27 -12.36
C GLU A 129 -1.82 11.97 -11.61
N PRO A 130 -1.16 10.84 -11.88
CA PRO A 130 -1.27 9.64 -11.08
C PRO A 130 -0.89 9.88 -9.61
N VAL A 131 0.19 10.61 -9.40
CA VAL A 131 0.68 11.00 -8.08
C VAL A 131 -0.33 11.82 -7.31
N LYS A 132 -1.15 12.65 -7.99
CA LYS A 132 -2.19 13.48 -7.37
C LYS A 132 -3.11 12.73 -6.45
N LYS A 133 -3.22 11.47 -6.58
CA LYS A 133 -4.12 10.67 -5.78
C LYS A 133 -3.37 9.74 -4.83
N GLY A 134 -2.04 9.72 -4.91
CA GLY A 134 -1.18 8.86 -4.10
C GLY A 134 -1.32 7.36 -4.37
N HIS A 135 -2.35 6.98 -5.15
CA HIS A 135 -2.65 5.57 -5.39
C HIS A 135 -1.85 4.98 -6.55
N ASP A 136 -1.65 5.78 -7.58
CA ASP A 136 -0.96 5.37 -8.81
C ASP A 136 0.51 5.86 -8.83
N MET A 137 1.10 6.01 -7.64
CA MET A 137 2.45 6.55 -7.44
C MET A 137 3.51 5.68 -8.09
N ASP A 138 3.30 4.37 -8.11
CA ASP A 138 4.22 3.36 -8.63
C ASP A 138 4.37 3.39 -10.17
N VAL A 139 3.46 4.06 -10.89
CA VAL A 139 3.55 4.28 -12.34
C VAL A 139 4.13 5.65 -12.70
N GLY A 140 4.33 6.52 -11.72
CA GLY A 140 4.86 7.86 -11.93
C GLY A 140 6.39 7.89 -12.04
N LEU A 141 6.92 8.87 -12.80
CA LEU A 141 8.37 9.10 -12.94
C LEU A 141 9.07 9.24 -11.58
N CYS A 142 8.43 9.88 -10.62
CA CYS A 142 8.96 10.08 -9.28
C CYS A 142 9.18 8.78 -8.51
N PHE A 143 8.46 7.72 -8.85
CA PHE A 143 8.64 6.42 -8.19
C PHE A 143 10.02 5.80 -8.49
N GLN A 144 10.69 6.21 -9.56
CA GLN A 144 12.05 5.77 -9.89
C GLN A 144 13.06 6.04 -8.76
N TYR A 145 12.76 6.98 -7.87
CA TYR A 145 13.54 7.21 -6.66
C TYR A 145 13.69 5.94 -5.81
N TYR A 146 12.70 5.06 -5.84
CA TYR A 146 12.67 3.83 -5.05
C TYR A 146 13.28 2.61 -5.78
N ASN A 147 13.71 2.76 -7.04
CA ASN A 147 14.32 1.65 -7.81
C ASN A 147 15.48 0.97 -7.08
N PRO A 148 16.44 1.69 -6.45
CA PRO A 148 17.51 1.04 -5.71
C PRO A 148 17.02 0.14 -4.57
N VAL A 149 15.97 0.57 -3.88
CA VAL A 149 15.37 -0.20 -2.77
C VAL A 149 14.73 -1.49 -3.30
N ILE A 150 14.00 -1.38 -4.42
CA ILE A 150 13.34 -2.51 -5.08
C ILE A 150 14.37 -3.51 -5.60
N LEU A 151 15.40 -3.03 -6.31
CA LEU A 151 16.46 -3.89 -6.85
C LEU A 151 17.25 -4.61 -5.76
N ASN A 152 17.60 -3.91 -4.69
CA ASN A 152 18.28 -4.51 -3.54
C ASN A 152 17.40 -5.57 -2.86
N TYR A 153 16.09 -5.29 -2.74
CA TYR A 153 15.16 -6.26 -2.19
C TYR A 153 15.09 -7.51 -3.07
N ILE A 154 14.92 -7.38 -4.38
CA ILE A 154 14.90 -8.51 -5.32
C ILE A 154 16.20 -9.31 -5.23
N ALA A 155 17.35 -8.65 -5.34
CA ALA A 155 18.66 -9.30 -5.26
C ALA A 155 18.88 -10.09 -3.96
N SER A 156 18.30 -9.62 -2.85
CA SER A 156 18.37 -10.34 -1.56
C SER A 156 17.49 -11.60 -1.50
N ARG A 157 16.61 -11.82 -2.50
CA ARG A 157 15.67 -12.97 -2.55
C ARG A 157 16.06 -14.02 -3.59
N THR A 158 17.05 -13.74 -4.42
CA THR A 158 17.51 -14.63 -5.51
C THR A 158 18.79 -15.43 -5.16
N LYS A 159 19.18 -15.43 -3.88
CA LYS A 159 20.31 -16.20 -3.37
C LYS A 159 19.90 -17.58 -2.89
#